data_34d83027ab58c9804fc81a483fd1b405
#
_entry.id   34d83027ab58c9804fc81a483fd1b405
#
_cell.length_a   1.000
_cell.length_b   1.000
_cell.length_c   1.000
_cell.angle_alpha   90.00
_cell.angle_beta   90.00
_cell.angle_gamma   90.00
#
_symmetry.space_group_name_H-M   'P 1'
#
loop_
_entity.id
_entity.type
_entity.pdbx_description
1 polymer ?
#
loop_
_entity_poly.entity_id
_entity_poly.type
_entity_poly.pdbx_seq_one_letter_code
_entity_poly.pdbx_strand_id
1 'polypeptide(L)'
;MGDNKNNYFDVIIIGSGSIGAPTALFLAQEGIKTLVIDKFPSVGQGSAKRAIGGIRATHSDPAKVRLCLRSIELFSQWQELYGDDIDWYKGGYTFVAYREEEEKTLKALIHKQKSLGLNINWLDKNDFLEVVPDINP
;
A
#
# COMPACT_ATOMS: atom_id res chain seq x y z
N MET A 1 16.34 -22.17 -40.18
CA MET A 1 14.97 -21.71 -40.20
C MET A 1 14.50 -21.70 -38.77
N GLY A 2 14.51 -20.51 -38.16
CA GLY A 2 14.17 -20.37 -36.74
C GLY A 2 12.67 -20.57 -36.52
N ASP A 3 12.33 -21.37 -35.54
CA ASP A 3 10.97 -21.53 -35.03
C ASP A 3 10.35 -20.15 -34.76
N ASN A 4 9.40 -19.80 -35.57
CA ASN A 4 8.55 -18.65 -35.36
C ASN A 4 7.62 -18.99 -34.19
N LYS A 5 8.17 -19.02 -32.93
CA LYS A 5 7.34 -19.11 -31.75
C LYS A 5 6.46 -17.86 -31.76
N ASN A 6 5.21 -18.03 -32.14
CA ASN A 6 4.18 -17.02 -32.03
C ASN A 6 4.27 -16.42 -30.61
N ASN A 7 4.81 -15.21 -30.49
CA ASN A 7 4.83 -14.45 -29.24
C ASN A 7 3.42 -13.95 -28.95
N TYR A 8 2.57 -14.89 -28.60
CA TYR A 8 1.20 -14.61 -28.20
C TYR A 8 1.17 -14.38 -26.68
N PHE A 9 0.50 -13.33 -26.25
CA PHE A 9 0.28 -12.99 -24.85
C PHE A 9 -1.23 -12.88 -24.61
N ASP A 10 -1.68 -13.39 -23.47
CA ASP A 10 -3.08 -13.31 -23.05
C ASP A 10 -3.42 -11.89 -22.56
N VAL A 11 -2.46 -11.24 -21.89
CA VAL A 11 -2.61 -9.89 -21.33
C VAL A 11 -1.39 -9.03 -21.66
N ILE A 12 -1.64 -7.77 -22.00
CA ILE A 12 -0.61 -6.73 -22.12
C ILE A 12 -0.87 -5.67 -21.06
N ILE A 13 0.13 -5.40 -20.22
CA ILE A 13 0.11 -4.35 -19.21
C ILE A 13 0.96 -3.19 -19.70
N ILE A 14 0.38 -1.98 -19.71
CA ILE A 14 1.09 -0.76 -20.07
C ILE A 14 1.45 -0.01 -18.80
N GLY A 15 2.75 0.03 -18.51
CA GLY A 15 3.33 0.63 -17.31
C GLY A 15 3.74 -0.41 -16.25
N SER A 16 4.97 -0.31 -15.78
CA SER A 16 5.56 -1.18 -14.75
C SER A 16 5.75 -0.47 -13.40
N GLY A 17 4.82 0.40 -13.05
CA GLY A 17 4.78 1.09 -11.74
C GLY A 17 4.16 0.22 -10.64
N SER A 18 3.79 0.87 -9.53
CA SER A 18 3.21 0.23 -8.32
C SER A 18 1.88 -0.53 -8.55
N ILE A 19 1.26 -0.38 -9.71
CA ILE A 19 0.06 -1.13 -10.10
C ILE A 19 0.43 -2.21 -11.13
N GLY A 20 1.14 -1.84 -12.20
CA GLY A 20 1.40 -2.77 -13.30
C GLY A 20 2.33 -3.92 -12.93
N ALA A 21 3.40 -3.66 -12.17
CA ALA A 21 4.32 -4.71 -11.77
C ALA A 21 3.66 -5.79 -10.86
N PRO A 22 2.95 -5.44 -9.77
CA PRO A 22 2.25 -6.46 -8.99
C PRO A 22 1.09 -7.13 -9.75
N THR A 23 0.41 -6.41 -10.65
CA THR A 23 -0.60 -7.04 -11.53
C THR A 23 0.03 -8.14 -12.39
N ALA A 24 1.21 -7.87 -12.97
CA ALA A 24 1.93 -8.89 -13.75
C ALA A 24 2.35 -10.10 -12.89
N LEU A 25 2.81 -9.86 -11.66
CA LEU A 25 3.17 -10.92 -10.72
C LEU A 25 1.97 -11.85 -10.45
N PHE A 26 0.83 -11.29 -10.08
CA PHE A 26 -0.36 -12.09 -9.76
C PHE A 26 -0.91 -12.82 -10.99
N LEU A 27 -0.92 -12.20 -12.17
CA LEU A 27 -1.31 -12.88 -13.40
C LEU A 27 -0.36 -14.04 -13.75
N ALA A 28 0.94 -13.86 -13.54
CA ALA A 28 1.93 -14.91 -13.78
C ALA A 28 1.74 -16.09 -12.79
N GLN A 29 1.39 -15.82 -11.53
CA GLN A 29 1.07 -16.86 -10.54
C GLN A 29 -0.16 -17.69 -10.95
N GLU A 30 -1.13 -17.07 -11.64
CA GLU A 30 -2.30 -17.76 -12.23
C GLU A 30 -1.98 -18.44 -13.58
N GLY A 31 -0.73 -18.43 -14.02
CA GLY A 31 -0.31 -19.04 -15.30
C GLY A 31 -0.69 -18.24 -16.54
N ILE A 32 -1.14 -17.00 -16.41
CA ILE A 32 -1.54 -16.13 -17.50
C ILE A 32 -0.30 -15.52 -18.17
N LYS A 33 -0.12 -15.77 -19.47
CA LYS A 33 1.01 -15.27 -20.23
C LYS A 33 0.91 -13.77 -20.45
N THR A 34 1.68 -13.00 -19.67
CA THR A 34 1.57 -11.55 -19.60
C THR A 34 2.81 -10.86 -20.18
N LEU A 35 2.60 -9.80 -20.98
CA LEU A 35 3.63 -8.87 -21.44
C LEU A 35 3.48 -7.55 -20.71
N VAL A 36 4.57 -7.05 -20.10
CA VAL A 36 4.62 -5.71 -19.51
C VAL A 36 5.43 -4.79 -20.42
N ILE A 37 4.86 -3.65 -20.76
CA ILE A 37 5.50 -2.63 -21.60
C ILE A 37 5.61 -1.34 -20.79
N ASP A 38 6.80 -0.75 -20.73
CA ASP A 38 7.01 0.55 -20.10
C ASP A 38 7.84 1.45 -21.02
N LYS A 39 7.65 2.76 -20.89
CA LYS A 39 8.44 3.77 -21.61
C LYS A 39 9.83 4.00 -20.98
N PHE A 40 10.00 3.59 -19.72
CA PHE A 40 11.26 3.70 -19.00
C PHE A 40 12.07 2.40 -19.08
N PRO A 41 13.39 2.46 -18.93
CA PRO A 41 14.27 1.30 -19.08
C PRO A 41 14.17 0.30 -17.91
N SER A 42 13.53 0.65 -16.81
CA SER A 42 13.34 -0.24 -15.66
C SER A 42 12.03 0.03 -14.93
N VAL A 43 11.62 -0.93 -14.10
CA VAL A 43 10.38 -0.85 -13.30
C VAL A 43 10.40 0.31 -12.30
N GLY A 44 9.24 0.85 -11.98
CA GLY A 44 9.06 1.84 -10.92
C GLY A 44 9.61 3.25 -11.20
N GLN A 45 10.13 3.55 -12.38
CA GLN A 45 10.78 4.84 -12.71
C GLN A 45 9.82 6.03 -12.84
N GLY A 46 8.51 5.78 -12.87
CA GLY A 46 7.49 6.83 -12.96
C GLY A 46 7.16 7.47 -11.61
N SER A 47 5.86 7.60 -11.32
CA SER A 47 5.37 8.19 -10.07
C SER A 47 5.77 7.39 -8.82
N ALA A 48 5.93 6.08 -8.92
CA ALA A 48 6.33 5.22 -7.81
C ALA A 48 7.67 5.65 -7.20
N LYS A 49 8.66 6.01 -8.02
CA LYS A 49 9.98 6.49 -7.56
C LYS A 49 9.92 7.78 -6.72
N ARG A 50 8.86 8.57 -6.87
CA ARG A 50 8.69 9.86 -6.20
C ARG A 50 7.86 9.77 -4.93
N ALA A 51 7.32 8.60 -4.61
CA ALA A 51 6.56 8.37 -3.39
C ALA A 51 7.51 8.19 -2.20
N ILE A 52 7.07 8.64 -1.02
CA ILE A 52 7.82 8.48 0.24
C ILE A 52 7.70 7.06 0.83
N GLY A 53 6.98 6.17 0.17
CA GLY A 53 6.81 4.78 0.59
C GLY A 53 5.84 4.55 1.76
N GLY A 54 5.17 5.58 2.26
CA GLY A 54 4.22 5.42 3.36
C GLY A 54 2.92 4.72 2.93
N ILE A 55 2.57 3.62 3.60
CA ILE A 55 1.35 2.86 3.34
C ILE A 55 0.46 2.91 4.57
N ARG A 56 -0.82 3.23 4.38
CA ARG A 56 -1.79 3.34 5.46
C ARG A 56 -3.17 2.82 5.03
N ALA A 57 -3.96 2.35 6.00
CA ALA A 57 -5.35 1.95 5.77
C ALA A 57 -6.38 2.91 6.39
N THR A 58 -5.94 4.03 6.97
CA THR A 58 -6.79 5.04 7.62
C THR A 58 -7.51 5.91 6.60
N HIS A 59 -8.51 5.33 5.93
CA HIS A 59 -9.37 6.01 4.95
C HIS A 59 -10.82 6.08 5.44
N SER A 60 -11.63 6.97 4.86
CA SER A 60 -13.07 7.08 5.10
C SER A 60 -13.89 6.11 4.25
N ASP A 61 -13.36 5.71 3.10
CA ASP A 61 -13.97 4.78 2.15
C ASP A 61 -13.70 3.33 2.54
N PRO A 62 -14.75 2.49 2.74
CA PRO A 62 -14.57 1.09 3.14
C PRO A 62 -13.83 0.22 2.13
N ALA A 63 -13.95 0.49 0.84
CA ALA A 63 -13.25 -0.28 -0.19
C ALA A 63 -11.74 0.00 -0.13
N LYS A 64 -11.37 1.29 0.04
CA LYS A 64 -9.97 1.69 0.24
C LYS A 64 -9.38 1.10 1.52
N VAL A 65 -10.15 1.10 2.63
CA VAL A 65 -9.70 0.49 3.89
C VAL A 65 -9.36 -0.98 3.68
N ARG A 66 -10.28 -1.77 3.10
CA ARG A 66 -10.06 -3.20 2.86
C ARG A 66 -8.88 -3.47 1.92
N LEU A 67 -8.78 -2.71 0.83
CA LEU A 67 -7.67 -2.83 -0.11
C LEU A 67 -6.32 -2.56 0.56
N CYS A 68 -6.23 -1.49 1.34
CA CYS A 68 -4.99 -1.13 2.03
C CYS A 68 -4.65 -2.10 3.16
N LEU A 69 -5.62 -2.62 3.91
CA LEU A 69 -5.38 -3.67 4.92
C LEU A 69 -4.81 -4.93 4.27
N ARG A 70 -5.38 -5.36 3.14
CA ARG A 70 -4.84 -6.51 2.40
C ARG A 70 -3.43 -6.26 1.89
N SER A 71 -3.14 -5.06 1.42
CA SER A 71 -1.79 -4.68 0.98
C SER A 71 -0.79 -4.69 2.14
N ILE A 72 -1.18 -4.15 3.31
CA ILE A 72 -0.33 -4.15 4.52
C ILE A 72 -0.06 -5.58 4.98
N GLU A 73 -1.06 -6.45 4.98
CA GLU A 73 -0.90 -7.87 5.30
C GLU A 73 0.12 -8.54 4.37
N LEU A 74 -0.04 -8.36 3.05
CA LEU A 74 0.86 -8.92 2.05
C LEU A 74 2.30 -8.43 2.23
N PHE A 75 2.51 -7.13 2.41
CA PHE A 75 3.84 -6.58 2.63
C PHE A 75 4.47 -7.04 3.94
N SER A 76 3.66 -7.23 4.99
CA SER A 76 4.15 -7.76 6.28
C SER A 76 4.65 -9.19 6.20
N GLN A 77 4.20 -9.96 5.22
CA GLN A 77 4.57 -11.36 4.97
C GLN A 77 5.49 -11.52 3.76
N TRP A 78 5.90 -10.42 3.13
CA TRP A 78 6.59 -10.46 1.84
C TRP A 78 7.87 -11.30 1.86
N GLN A 79 8.71 -11.09 2.85
CA GLN A 79 9.96 -11.82 2.99
C GLN A 79 9.73 -13.33 3.17
N GLU A 80 8.70 -13.71 3.94
CA GLU A 80 8.33 -15.12 4.15
C GLU A 80 7.78 -15.75 2.86
N LEU A 81 6.95 -15.00 2.12
CA LEU A 81 6.29 -15.50 0.91
C LEU A 81 7.20 -15.56 -0.31
N TYR A 82 8.11 -14.60 -0.46
CA TYR A 82 8.90 -14.41 -1.68
C TYR A 82 10.41 -14.46 -1.47
N GLY A 83 10.89 -14.46 -0.22
CA GLY A 83 12.32 -14.49 0.11
C GLY A 83 13.06 -13.18 -0.04
N ASP A 84 12.39 -12.12 -0.53
CA ASP A 84 12.98 -10.80 -0.75
C ASP A 84 12.74 -9.88 0.44
N ASP A 85 13.77 -9.14 0.86
CA ASP A 85 13.62 -8.03 1.80
C ASP A 85 13.22 -6.76 1.05
N ILE A 86 12.05 -6.22 1.39
CA ILE A 86 11.50 -4.98 0.82
C ILE A 86 11.63 -3.80 1.78
N ASP A 87 12.44 -3.94 2.81
CA ASP A 87 12.65 -2.89 3.84
C ASP A 87 11.33 -2.46 4.52
N TRP A 88 10.48 -3.47 4.80
CA TRP A 88 9.17 -3.24 5.40
C TRP A 88 9.29 -2.91 6.88
N TYR A 89 8.86 -1.69 7.26
CA TYR A 89 8.82 -1.26 8.64
C TYR A 89 7.41 -0.92 9.10
N LYS A 90 6.96 -1.53 10.20
CA LYS A 90 5.64 -1.32 10.78
C LYS A 90 5.67 -0.19 11.82
N GLY A 91 5.81 1.05 11.34
CA GLY A 91 5.90 2.25 12.20
C GLY A 91 4.54 2.80 12.66
N GLY A 92 3.45 2.41 12.00
CA GLY A 92 2.14 2.99 12.26
C GLY A 92 1.89 4.33 11.56
N TYR A 93 0.71 4.91 11.83
CA TYR A 93 0.29 6.20 11.29
C TYR A 93 -0.50 6.96 12.33
N THR A 94 -0.15 8.22 12.58
CA THR A 94 -0.85 9.10 13.50
C THR A 94 -1.42 10.32 12.78
N PHE A 95 -2.56 10.81 13.24
CA PHE A 95 -3.18 12.05 12.80
C PHE A 95 -3.41 12.93 14.00
N VAL A 96 -3.03 14.18 13.90
CA VAL A 96 -3.18 15.17 14.99
C VAL A 96 -4.37 16.07 14.66
N ALA A 97 -5.22 16.30 15.66
CA ALA A 97 -6.29 17.30 15.60
C ALA A 97 -5.87 18.51 16.43
N TYR A 98 -5.85 19.69 15.82
CA TYR A 98 -5.58 20.95 16.48
C TYR A 98 -6.85 21.77 16.76
N ARG A 99 -8.00 21.33 16.19
CA ARG A 99 -9.30 22.01 16.30
C ARG A 99 -10.37 21.02 16.72
N GLU A 100 -11.36 21.50 17.47
CA GLU A 100 -12.49 20.67 17.92
C GLU A 100 -13.25 20.00 16.77
N GLU A 101 -13.40 20.68 15.62
CA GLU A 101 -14.05 20.11 14.45
C GLU A 101 -13.27 18.94 13.82
N GLU A 102 -11.93 19.06 13.82
CA GLU A 102 -11.04 17.99 13.37
C GLU A 102 -11.11 16.80 14.32
N GLU A 103 -11.05 17.05 15.62
CA GLU A 103 -11.21 16.03 16.64
C GLU A 103 -12.53 15.28 16.51
N LYS A 104 -13.65 16.00 16.38
CA LYS A 104 -14.98 15.42 16.20
C LYS A 104 -15.04 14.56 14.94
N THR A 105 -14.46 15.03 13.84
CA THR A 105 -14.41 14.31 12.57
C THR A 105 -13.58 13.03 12.69
N LEU A 106 -12.39 13.10 13.29
CA LEU A 106 -11.52 11.94 13.47
C LEU A 106 -12.15 10.91 14.41
N LYS A 107 -12.73 11.35 15.54
CA LYS A 107 -13.44 10.44 16.46
C LYS A 107 -14.61 9.72 15.79
N ALA A 108 -15.39 10.40 14.96
CA ALA A 108 -16.49 9.79 14.21
C ALA A 108 -15.99 8.71 13.21
N LEU A 109 -14.82 8.90 12.62
CA LEU A 109 -14.23 7.94 11.69
C LEU A 109 -13.70 6.68 12.39
N ILE A 110 -13.21 6.78 13.63
CA ILE A 110 -12.62 5.66 14.36
C ILE A 110 -13.58 4.48 14.47
N HIS A 111 -14.84 4.71 14.82
CA HIS A 111 -15.84 3.65 14.95
C HIS A 111 -16.01 2.87 13.63
N LYS A 112 -16.10 3.60 12.52
CA LYS A 112 -16.22 3.00 11.19
C LYS A 112 -14.96 2.23 10.80
N GLN A 113 -13.80 2.79 11.08
CA GLN A 113 -12.52 2.16 10.75
C GLN A 113 -12.28 0.89 11.59
N LYS A 114 -12.60 0.93 12.89
CA LYS A 114 -12.57 -0.26 13.76
C LYS A 114 -13.49 -1.38 13.26
N SER A 115 -14.71 -1.04 12.83
CA SER A 115 -15.65 -2.03 12.29
C SER A 115 -15.17 -2.67 10.97
N LEU A 116 -14.22 -2.05 10.29
CA LEU A 116 -13.56 -2.56 9.09
C LEU A 116 -12.24 -3.32 9.39
N GLY A 117 -11.90 -3.49 10.66
CA GLY A 117 -10.73 -4.26 11.09
C GLY A 117 -9.45 -3.43 11.32
N LEU A 118 -9.52 -2.10 11.31
CA LEU A 118 -8.34 -1.29 11.65
C LEU A 118 -8.05 -1.36 13.15
N ASN A 119 -6.79 -1.57 13.49
CA ASN A 119 -6.26 -1.33 14.82
C ASN A 119 -5.92 0.16 14.95
N ILE A 120 -6.91 0.96 15.32
CA ILE A 120 -6.81 2.41 15.47
C ILE A 120 -7.44 2.85 16.78
N ASN A 121 -6.80 3.76 17.50
CA ASN A 121 -7.28 4.28 18.78
C ASN A 121 -7.16 5.80 18.80
N TRP A 122 -7.98 6.41 19.64
CA TRP A 122 -7.78 7.79 20.07
C TRP A 122 -6.75 7.81 21.17
N LEU A 123 -5.78 8.71 21.07
CA LEU A 123 -4.81 9.00 22.11
C LEU A 123 -5.10 10.41 22.63
N ASP A 124 -4.98 10.62 23.93
CA ASP A 124 -4.92 11.99 24.47
C ASP A 124 -3.53 12.61 24.22
N LYS A 125 -3.37 13.86 24.64
CA LYS A 125 -2.11 14.57 24.41
C LYS A 125 -0.90 13.86 25.04
N ASN A 126 -1.04 13.31 26.24
CA ASN A 126 0.06 12.70 26.97
C ASN A 126 0.43 11.36 26.36
N ASP A 127 -0.56 10.50 26.11
CA ASP A 127 -0.38 9.22 25.41
C ASP A 127 0.26 9.43 24.03
N PHE A 128 -0.14 10.49 23.32
CA PHE A 128 0.41 10.79 21.99
C PHE A 128 1.88 11.19 22.06
N LEU A 129 2.29 12.00 23.05
CA LEU A 129 3.69 12.40 23.25
C LEU A 129 4.60 11.22 23.65
N GLU A 130 4.06 10.18 24.31
CA GLU A 130 4.80 8.95 24.57
C GLU A 130 5.11 8.18 23.29
N VAL A 131 4.18 8.19 22.31
CA VAL A 131 4.35 7.49 21.01
C VAL A 131 5.20 8.30 20.03
N VAL A 132 5.10 9.63 20.10
CA VAL A 132 5.82 10.56 19.19
C VAL A 132 6.49 11.67 20.02
N PRO A 133 7.59 11.37 20.71
CA PRO A 133 8.19 12.27 21.70
C PRO A 133 8.75 13.57 21.12
N ASP A 134 9.16 13.55 19.85
CA ASP A 134 9.79 14.70 19.18
C ASP A 134 8.79 15.64 18.50
N ILE A 135 7.49 15.40 18.66
CA ILE A 135 6.50 16.30 18.09
C ILE A 135 6.37 17.55 18.96
N ASN A 136 6.27 18.71 18.31
CA ASN A 136 5.98 19.96 19.01
C ASN A 136 4.51 19.97 19.46
N PRO A 137 4.22 20.02 20.77
CA PRO A 137 2.86 19.90 21.31
C PRO A 137 1.98 21.14 21.07
#